data_91642ad990c7196fb9fd3ff73008a0e8
#
_entry.id   91642ad990c7196fb9fd3ff73008a0e8
#
_cell.length_a   1.000
_cell.length_b   1.000
_cell.length_c   1.000
_cell.angle_alpha   90.00
_cell.angle_beta   90.00
_cell.angle_gamma   90.00
#
_symmetry.space_group_name_H-M   'P 1'
#
loop_
_entity.id
_entity.type
_entity.pdbx_description
1 polymer ?
#
loop_
_entity_poly.entity_id
_entity_poly.type
_entity_poly.pdbx_seq_one_letter_code
_entity_poly.pdbx_strand_id
1 'polypeptide(L)'
;WGSFQSASNPCLRDVHEYLLVFSKGDYKLPRHKNERAEGRLDTIPRDDFIQHTKSIWSFATERASRVNHPAPFPVELPKRCIEMYSFTGDVVLDPFNGSGTTCVAAKMHGRRYLGVDLSEEYCAIAEERLSQTEALDLDDIVV
;
A
#
# COMPACT_ATOMS: atom_id res chain seq x y z
N TRP A 1 -22.65 -19.42 1.87
CA TRP A 1 -22.96 -19.80 0.47
C TRP A 1 -24.47 -19.91 0.22
N GLY A 2 -25.31 -20.01 1.28
CA GLY A 2 -26.72 -20.31 1.12
C GLY A 2 -26.92 -21.68 0.45
N SER A 3 -27.90 -21.79 -0.44
CA SER A 3 -28.08 -23.00 -1.25
C SER A 3 -27.11 -23.01 -2.42
N PHE A 4 -26.00 -23.74 -2.25
CA PHE A 4 -24.95 -23.84 -3.28
C PHE A 4 -25.50 -24.52 -4.55
N GLN A 5 -25.29 -23.88 -5.70
CA GLN A 5 -25.79 -24.32 -7.02
C GLN A 5 -27.31 -24.53 -7.11
N SER A 6 -28.10 -23.87 -6.24
CA SER A 6 -29.56 -23.92 -6.27
C SER A 6 -30.14 -22.52 -6.19
N ALA A 7 -31.21 -22.29 -6.92
CA ALA A 7 -31.94 -21.01 -6.90
C ALA A 7 -32.87 -20.85 -5.69
N SER A 8 -32.94 -21.83 -4.78
CA SER A 8 -33.90 -21.83 -3.66
C SER A 8 -33.59 -20.76 -2.59
N ASN A 9 -32.31 -20.55 -2.29
CA ASN A 9 -31.87 -19.56 -1.30
C ASN A 9 -30.40 -19.15 -1.53
N PRO A 10 -30.05 -18.50 -2.64
CA PRO A 10 -28.69 -18.04 -2.86
C PRO A 10 -28.32 -16.91 -1.89
N CYS A 11 -27.13 -17.00 -1.29
CA CYS A 11 -26.59 -15.95 -0.45
C CYS A 11 -25.65 -15.06 -1.27
N LEU A 12 -25.92 -13.78 -1.37
CA LEU A 12 -25.01 -12.80 -1.98
C LEU A 12 -23.84 -12.54 -1.04
N ARG A 13 -22.65 -12.53 -1.57
CA ARG A 13 -21.42 -12.31 -0.83
C ARG A 13 -20.83 -10.97 -1.18
N ASP A 14 -20.40 -10.23 -0.18
CA ASP A 14 -19.57 -9.07 -0.41
C ASP A 14 -18.22 -9.52 -0.96
N VAL A 15 -17.83 -8.91 -2.08
CA VAL A 15 -16.57 -9.20 -2.78
C VAL A 15 -15.72 -7.94 -2.95
N HIS A 16 -16.03 -6.89 -2.18
CA HIS A 16 -15.31 -5.62 -2.20
C HIS A 16 -15.13 -5.10 -0.77
N GLU A 17 -14.13 -4.27 -0.61
CA GLU A 17 -13.86 -3.51 0.60
C GLU A 17 -13.75 -2.03 0.24
N TYR A 18 -14.02 -1.15 1.21
CA TYR A 18 -13.92 0.30 1.02
C TYR A 18 -12.59 0.82 1.53
N LEU A 19 -11.94 1.65 0.71
CA LEU A 19 -10.79 2.42 1.11
C LEU A 19 -11.26 3.84 1.44
N LEU A 20 -11.11 4.25 2.70
CA LEU A 20 -11.52 5.57 3.16
C LEU A 20 -10.27 6.45 3.33
N VAL A 21 -10.26 7.59 2.66
CA VAL A 21 -9.14 8.54 2.71
C VAL A 21 -9.55 9.76 3.50
N PHE A 22 -8.80 10.08 4.55
CA PHE A 22 -9.01 11.23 5.41
C PHE A 22 -7.79 12.14 5.38
N SER A 23 -8.02 13.43 5.58
CA SER A 23 -6.96 14.43 5.71
C SER A 23 -7.11 15.19 7.02
N LYS A 24 -5.98 15.44 7.70
CA LYS A 24 -5.94 16.34 8.85
C LYS A 24 -5.65 17.75 8.35
N GLY A 25 -6.70 18.55 8.16
CA GLY A 25 -6.61 19.89 7.59
C GLY A 25 -6.94 19.89 6.09
N ASP A 26 -6.19 20.60 5.28
CA ASP A 26 -6.44 20.70 3.86
C ASP A 26 -6.25 19.35 3.16
N TYR A 27 -7.17 19.02 2.24
CA TYR A 27 -7.12 17.77 1.49
C TYR A 27 -5.92 17.70 0.53
N LYS A 28 -5.45 18.85 0.07
CA LYS A 28 -4.29 18.91 -0.82
C LYS A 28 -3.01 18.99 0.00
N LEU A 29 -2.10 18.06 -0.24
CA LEU A 29 -0.73 18.18 0.24
C LEU A 29 -0.13 19.45 -0.38
N PRO A 30 0.46 20.36 0.42
CA PRO A 30 1.05 21.58 -0.12
C PRO A 30 2.22 21.22 -1.04
N ARG A 31 2.10 21.55 -2.31
CA ARG A 31 3.23 21.59 -3.24
C ARG A 31 3.98 22.91 -3.03
N HIS A 32 5.04 22.89 -2.25
CA HIS A 32 5.95 24.02 -2.23
C HIS A 32 6.71 24.08 -3.55
N LYS A 33 6.85 25.29 -4.13
CA LYS A 33 7.57 25.51 -5.41
C LYS A 33 9.01 24.97 -5.42
N ASN A 34 9.58 24.70 -4.25
CA ASN A 34 10.94 24.22 -4.04
C ASN A 34 11.05 22.74 -3.63
N GLU A 35 9.94 21.98 -3.59
CA GLU A 35 9.95 20.58 -3.11
C GLU A 35 10.81 19.64 -3.97
N ARG A 36 10.93 19.93 -5.28
CA ARG A 36 11.88 19.21 -6.13
C ARG A 36 13.35 19.47 -5.73
N ALA A 37 13.67 20.69 -5.29
CA ALA A 37 15.00 21.01 -4.78
C ALA A 37 15.30 20.36 -3.42
N GLU A 38 14.25 19.98 -2.67
CA GLU A 38 14.35 19.30 -1.38
C GLU A 38 14.28 17.75 -1.52
N GLY A 39 14.23 17.24 -2.75
CA GLY A 39 14.20 15.79 -3.02
C GLY A 39 12.84 15.13 -2.80
N ARG A 40 11.74 15.91 -2.65
CA ARG A 40 10.38 15.38 -2.56
C ARG A 40 9.77 15.25 -3.95
N LEU A 41 9.70 14.03 -4.47
CA LEU A 41 9.26 13.76 -5.83
C LEU A 41 7.97 12.93 -5.85
N ASP A 42 7.15 13.18 -6.86
CA ASP A 42 6.11 12.25 -7.27
C ASP A 42 6.76 11.04 -7.96
N THR A 43 6.34 9.84 -7.60
CA THR A 43 6.86 8.60 -8.20
C THR A 43 5.84 7.85 -9.04
N ILE A 44 4.59 8.37 -9.11
CA ILE A 44 3.52 7.69 -9.84
C ILE A 44 3.64 7.97 -11.36
N PRO A 45 3.81 6.95 -12.21
CA PRO A 45 3.78 7.11 -13.64
C PRO A 45 2.41 7.60 -14.14
N ARG A 46 2.39 8.31 -15.27
CA ARG A 46 1.17 8.87 -15.85
C ARG A 46 0.07 7.82 -16.05
N ASP A 47 0.42 6.68 -16.61
CA ASP A 47 -0.56 5.65 -16.93
C ASP A 47 -1.07 4.94 -15.67
N ASP A 48 -0.21 4.75 -14.67
CA ASP A 48 -0.59 4.26 -13.34
C ASP A 48 -1.52 5.25 -12.64
N PHE A 49 -1.24 6.56 -12.70
CA PHE A 49 -2.12 7.59 -12.15
C PHE A 49 -3.54 7.49 -12.72
N ILE A 50 -3.68 7.33 -14.05
CA ILE A 50 -4.98 7.16 -14.71
C ILE A 50 -5.72 5.91 -14.22
N GLN A 51 -5.00 4.83 -13.91
CA GLN A 51 -5.60 3.60 -13.39
C GLN A 51 -5.90 3.71 -11.90
N HIS A 52 -4.99 4.27 -11.11
CA HIS A 52 -5.12 4.36 -9.64
C HIS A 52 -6.19 5.36 -9.20
N THR A 53 -6.51 6.35 -10.03
CA THR A 53 -7.62 7.30 -9.76
C THR A 53 -9.01 6.77 -10.09
N LYS A 54 -9.14 5.54 -10.59
CA LYS A 54 -10.45 4.90 -10.75
C LYS A 54 -11.02 4.53 -9.39
N SER A 55 -12.35 4.64 -9.25
CA SER A 55 -13.06 4.36 -8.00
C SER A 55 -13.14 2.88 -7.64
N ILE A 56 -12.84 1.97 -8.58
CA ILE A 56 -12.83 0.52 -8.37
C ILE A 56 -11.45 -0.02 -8.76
N TRP A 57 -10.83 -0.73 -7.82
CA TRP A 57 -9.58 -1.44 -8.04
C TRP A 57 -9.82 -2.95 -7.98
N SER A 58 -9.20 -3.67 -8.88
CA SER A 58 -9.18 -5.13 -8.87
C SER A 58 -7.75 -5.62 -8.93
N PHE A 59 -7.38 -6.51 -8.02
CA PHE A 59 -6.11 -7.22 -8.03
C PHE A 59 -6.29 -8.65 -7.53
N ALA A 60 -5.36 -9.51 -7.90
CA ALA A 60 -5.34 -10.87 -7.37
C ALA A 60 -5.12 -10.85 -5.85
N THR A 61 -5.82 -11.71 -5.16
CA THR A 61 -5.60 -11.90 -3.72
C THR A 61 -4.23 -12.52 -3.47
N GLU A 62 -3.54 -12.04 -2.43
CA GLU A 62 -2.31 -12.67 -1.96
C GLU A 62 -2.63 -13.97 -1.23
N ARG A 63 -1.78 -14.99 -1.39
CA ARG A 63 -1.97 -16.26 -0.69
C ARG A 63 -1.29 -16.21 0.68
N ALA A 64 -2.04 -16.54 1.74
CA ALA A 64 -1.55 -16.60 3.11
C ALA A 64 -0.26 -17.45 3.25
N SER A 65 -0.14 -18.53 2.46
CA SER A 65 1.03 -19.41 2.48
C SER A 65 2.34 -18.78 1.96
N ARG A 66 2.27 -17.64 1.27
CA ARG A 66 3.47 -16.95 0.76
C ARG A 66 4.11 -16.01 1.77
N VAL A 67 3.31 -15.44 2.67
CA VAL A 67 3.75 -14.39 3.58
C VAL A 67 3.55 -14.75 5.05
N ASN A 68 3.19 -16.00 5.32
CA ASN A 68 2.95 -16.54 6.68
C ASN A 68 2.05 -15.63 7.55
N HIS A 69 0.98 -15.09 6.94
CA HIS A 69 0.01 -14.21 7.60
C HIS A 69 -1.42 -14.66 7.24
N PRO A 70 -2.37 -14.68 8.19
CA PRO A 70 -3.72 -15.21 7.97
C PRO A 70 -4.57 -14.38 6.99
N ALA A 71 -4.29 -13.10 6.82
CA ALA A 71 -5.04 -12.20 5.95
C ALA A 71 -4.11 -11.22 5.19
N PRO A 72 -3.23 -11.73 4.30
CA PRO A 72 -2.34 -10.86 3.56
C PRO A 72 -3.11 -10.11 2.46
N PHE A 73 -2.80 -8.84 2.29
CA PHE A 73 -3.19 -8.09 1.10
C PHE A 73 -1.99 -7.93 0.15
N PRO A 74 -2.22 -7.79 -1.17
CA PRO A 74 -1.14 -7.65 -2.12
C PRO A 74 -0.39 -6.32 -1.92
N VAL A 75 0.92 -6.31 -2.18
CA VAL A 75 1.78 -5.10 -2.12
C VAL A 75 1.24 -3.98 -3.00
N GLU A 76 0.54 -4.31 -4.06
CA GLU A 76 -0.09 -3.36 -4.99
C GLU A 76 -1.11 -2.42 -4.28
N LEU A 77 -1.80 -2.88 -3.24
CA LEU A 77 -2.75 -2.04 -2.51
C LEU A 77 -2.07 -0.86 -1.78
N PRO A 78 -1.12 -1.09 -0.85
CA PRO A 78 -0.42 0.00 -0.21
C PRO A 78 0.44 0.81 -1.18
N LYS A 79 1.03 0.19 -2.23
CA LYS A 79 1.72 0.90 -3.30
C LYS A 79 0.88 2.03 -3.87
N ARG A 80 -0.34 1.74 -4.34
CA ARG A 80 -1.25 2.75 -4.92
C ARG A 80 -1.55 3.88 -3.96
N CYS A 81 -1.83 3.54 -2.70
CA CYS A 81 -2.08 4.56 -1.67
C CYS A 81 -0.85 5.45 -1.45
N ILE A 82 0.33 4.84 -1.32
CA ILE A 82 1.59 5.54 -1.07
C ILE A 82 1.93 6.49 -2.22
N GLU A 83 1.83 6.03 -3.46
CA GLU A 83 2.13 6.85 -4.64
C GLU A 83 1.15 8.01 -4.82
N MET A 84 -0.14 7.82 -4.51
CA MET A 84 -1.16 8.86 -4.67
C MET A 84 -1.19 9.88 -3.53
N TYR A 85 -0.74 9.51 -2.33
CA TYR A 85 -0.94 10.34 -1.13
C TYR A 85 0.35 10.70 -0.39
N SER A 86 1.52 10.46 -0.98
CA SER A 86 2.80 10.83 -0.39
C SER A 86 3.86 11.13 -1.45
N PHE A 87 4.93 11.82 -1.05
CA PHE A 87 6.12 12.06 -1.85
C PHE A 87 7.29 11.20 -1.36
N THR A 88 8.35 11.11 -2.17
CA THR A 88 9.62 10.50 -1.72
C THR A 88 10.09 11.15 -0.42
N GLY A 89 10.66 10.35 0.50
CA GLY A 89 11.14 10.82 1.79
C GLY A 89 10.06 11.06 2.85
N ASP A 90 8.76 11.07 2.50
CA ASP A 90 7.67 11.11 3.49
C ASP A 90 7.67 9.84 4.36
N VAL A 91 7.04 9.92 5.52
CA VAL A 91 6.90 8.77 6.44
C VAL A 91 5.55 8.12 6.27
N VAL A 92 5.55 6.84 5.96
CA VAL A 92 4.37 5.97 5.95
C VAL A 92 4.29 5.24 7.28
N LEU A 93 3.20 5.41 8.00
CA LEU A 93 2.92 4.72 9.25
C LEU A 93 1.88 3.63 9.03
N ASP A 94 2.19 2.41 9.48
CA ASP A 94 1.22 1.32 9.60
C ASP A 94 1.16 0.86 11.07
N PRO A 95 0.09 1.21 11.81
CA PRO A 95 -0.06 0.86 13.23
C PRO A 95 -0.50 -0.60 13.44
N PHE A 96 -0.77 -1.36 12.37
CA PHE A 96 -1.15 -2.77 12.38
C PHE A 96 -0.36 -3.55 11.32
N ASN A 97 0.97 -3.44 11.42
CA ASN A 97 1.92 -3.76 10.35
C ASN A 97 1.88 -5.22 9.88
N GLY A 98 1.47 -6.17 10.75
CA GLY A 98 1.50 -7.59 10.42
C GLY A 98 2.86 -8.02 9.86
N SER A 99 2.85 -8.71 8.73
CA SER A 99 4.06 -9.12 8.03
C SER A 99 4.79 -8.01 7.25
N GLY A 100 4.45 -6.73 7.44
CA GLY A 100 5.19 -5.59 6.92
C GLY A 100 4.91 -5.20 5.47
N THR A 101 3.79 -5.58 4.89
CA THR A 101 3.49 -5.33 3.47
C THR A 101 3.49 -3.84 3.12
N THR A 102 2.92 -2.99 4.00
CA THR A 102 2.92 -1.53 3.82
C THR A 102 4.34 -0.96 3.88
N CYS A 103 5.15 -1.40 4.85
CA CYS A 103 6.53 -0.94 5.00
C CYS A 103 7.41 -1.36 3.82
N VAL A 104 7.21 -2.57 3.30
CA VAL A 104 7.86 -3.06 2.08
C VAL A 104 7.51 -2.15 0.89
N ALA A 105 6.21 -1.87 0.68
CA ALA A 105 5.78 -0.97 -0.38
C ALA A 105 6.38 0.44 -0.23
N ALA A 106 6.42 0.98 0.98
CA ALA A 106 7.01 2.28 1.25
C ALA A 106 8.50 2.32 0.89
N LYS A 107 9.28 1.30 1.29
CA LYS A 107 10.69 1.17 0.95
C LYS A 107 10.93 1.10 -0.55
N MET A 108 10.15 0.27 -1.26
CA MET A 108 10.24 0.11 -2.72
C MET A 108 9.96 1.40 -3.50
N HIS A 109 9.22 2.34 -2.89
CA HIS A 109 8.83 3.60 -3.54
C HIS A 109 9.51 4.83 -2.92
N GLY A 110 10.63 4.66 -2.22
CA GLY A 110 11.45 5.75 -1.71
C GLY A 110 10.84 6.55 -0.55
N ARG A 111 9.89 5.93 0.20
CA ARG A 111 9.36 6.51 1.43
C ARG A 111 10.04 5.91 2.64
N ARG A 112 10.13 6.70 3.71
CA ARG A 112 10.45 6.17 5.04
C ARG A 112 9.24 5.45 5.60
N TYR A 113 9.42 4.54 6.50
CA TYR A 113 8.33 3.75 7.06
C TYR A 113 8.48 3.57 8.56
N LEU A 114 7.34 3.38 9.21
CA LEU A 114 7.24 2.98 10.60
C LEU A 114 6.08 1.98 10.72
N GLY A 115 6.40 0.73 10.99
CA GLY A 115 5.41 -0.33 11.25
C GLY A 115 5.35 -0.62 12.74
N VAL A 116 4.15 -0.86 13.26
CA VAL A 116 3.92 -1.28 14.65
C VAL A 116 3.03 -2.50 14.65
N ASP A 117 3.41 -3.52 15.42
CA ASP A 117 2.60 -4.71 15.66
C ASP A 117 2.78 -5.19 17.11
N LEU A 118 1.77 -5.86 17.64
CA LEU A 118 1.84 -6.44 18.98
C LEU A 118 2.56 -7.80 19.00
N SER A 119 2.67 -8.46 17.85
CA SER A 119 3.33 -9.75 17.71
C SER A 119 4.80 -9.57 17.36
N GLU A 120 5.68 -10.00 18.26
CA GLU A 120 7.12 -10.05 17.99
C GLU A 120 7.45 -10.93 16.77
N GLU A 121 6.69 -12.01 16.56
CA GLU A 121 6.86 -12.89 15.41
C GLU A 121 6.59 -12.15 14.10
N TYR A 122 5.50 -11.35 14.03
CA TYR A 122 5.21 -10.55 12.84
C TYR A 122 6.22 -9.42 12.64
N CYS A 123 6.72 -8.82 13.70
CA CYS A 123 7.80 -7.84 13.60
C CYS A 123 9.06 -8.49 12.98
N ALA A 124 9.46 -9.67 13.42
CA ALA A 124 10.60 -10.38 12.87
C ALA A 124 10.42 -10.74 11.38
N ILE A 125 9.22 -11.20 11.00
CA ILE A 125 8.88 -11.46 9.59
C ILE A 125 8.98 -10.18 8.75
N ALA A 126 8.46 -9.06 9.27
CA ALA A 126 8.51 -7.78 8.60
C ALA A 126 9.94 -7.28 8.41
N GLU A 127 10.78 -7.40 9.43
CA GLU A 127 12.21 -7.05 9.38
C GLU A 127 12.97 -7.90 8.35
N GLU A 128 12.74 -9.20 8.31
CA GLU A 128 13.33 -10.09 7.31
C GLU A 128 12.93 -9.68 5.90
N ARG A 129 11.65 -9.46 5.64
CA ARG A 129 11.15 -9.01 4.33
C ARG A 129 11.77 -7.67 3.92
N LEU A 130 11.86 -6.73 4.86
CA LEU A 130 12.47 -5.43 4.62
C LEU A 130 13.96 -5.54 4.31
N SER A 131 14.68 -6.47 4.95
CA SER A 131 16.09 -6.70 4.66
C SER A 131 16.34 -7.20 3.23
N GLN A 132 15.38 -7.96 2.69
CA GLN A 132 15.41 -8.52 1.33
C GLN A 132 14.86 -7.58 0.27
N THR A 133 14.25 -6.46 0.67
CA THR A 133 13.61 -5.50 -0.24
C THR A 133 14.63 -4.44 -0.67
N GLU A 134 14.78 -4.24 -1.97
CA GLU A 134 15.55 -3.12 -2.52
C GLU A 134 14.78 -1.81 -2.36
N ALA A 135 15.49 -0.75 -2.02
CA ALA A 135 14.92 0.59 -2.00
C ALA A 135 14.90 1.16 -3.43
N LEU A 136 13.95 2.06 -3.68
CA LEU A 136 13.97 2.85 -4.92
C LEU A 136 15.26 3.65 -4.99
N ASP A 137 15.98 3.51 -6.09
CA ASP A 137 17.05 4.44 -6.43
C ASP A 137 16.42 5.73 -6.98
N LEU A 138 16.68 6.85 -6.32
CA LEU A 138 16.10 8.12 -6.72
C LEU A 138 16.70 8.65 -8.03
N ASP A 139 17.86 8.15 -8.42
CA ASP A 139 18.50 8.49 -9.71
C ASP A 139 17.79 7.84 -10.90
N ASP A 140 17.02 6.77 -10.66
CA ASP A 140 16.21 6.08 -11.69
C ASP A 140 14.88 6.78 -11.99
N ILE A 141 14.51 7.82 -11.25
CA ILE A 141 13.28 8.57 -11.50
C ILE A 141 13.47 9.52 -12.67
N VAL A 142 13.09 9.06 -13.86
CA VAL A 142 13.01 9.91 -15.06
C VAL A 142 11.77 10.81 -14.92
N VAL A 143 12.00 12.11 -14.74
CA VAL A 143 10.97 13.15 -14.63
C VAL A 143 10.64 13.75 -16.01
#